data_6cd194a70314c1c8f4d0042dde8c8c20
#
_entry.id   6cd194a70314c1c8f4d0042dde8c8c20
#
_cell.length_a   1.000
_cell.length_b   1.000
_cell.length_c   1.000
_cell.angle_alpha   90.00
_cell.angle_beta   90.00
_cell.angle_gamma   90.00
#
_symmetry.space_group_name_H-M   'P 1'
#
loop_
_entity.id
_entity.type
_entity.pdbx_description
1 polymer ?
#
loop_
_entity_poly.entity_id
_entity_poly.type
_entity_poly.pdbx_seq_one_letter_code
_entity_poly.pdbx_strand_id
1 'polypeptide(L)'
;QRIEVLESIFAENDSRAAINRKIFEENGIRALNLMSSPGSGKTTVLAATLDELANQIAIGIIEGDIATDLDAAKLGGRGAQISLLNTNNGFGGECHLDAPMVNRALQDLDLDHLELVVIENVGNLVCPAEFDVGEHAKAMVYSVAEGEDKPLKYPVMFRAVDVVLLNKIDLVPHLDVDVDRYIAHIREVNPTARILPVSARTGEGMDAWFDWLRQFLRG
;
A
#
# COMPACT_ATOMS: atom_id res chain seq x y z
N GLN A 1 13.69 20.99 -22.33
CA GLN A 1 14.20 21.17 -20.94
C GLN A 1 13.26 20.54 -19.89
N ARG A 2 11.95 20.90 -19.84
CA ARG A 2 11.03 20.38 -18.82
C ARG A 2 10.70 18.89 -19.01
N ILE A 3 10.57 18.44 -20.24
CA ILE A 3 10.33 17.02 -20.59
C ILE A 3 11.59 16.20 -20.29
N GLU A 4 12.75 16.65 -20.69
CA GLU A 4 14.03 15.97 -20.43
C GLU A 4 14.33 15.80 -18.93
N VAL A 5 13.95 16.79 -18.09
CA VAL A 5 14.09 16.69 -16.63
C VAL A 5 13.15 15.64 -16.07
N LEU A 6 11.90 15.57 -16.52
CA LEU A 6 10.93 14.55 -16.08
C LEU A 6 11.39 13.14 -16.51
N GLU A 7 11.83 12.96 -17.74
CA GLU A 7 12.37 11.69 -18.25
C GLU A 7 13.59 11.24 -17.41
N SER A 8 14.45 12.16 -17.00
CA SER A 8 15.61 11.82 -16.17
C SER A 8 15.21 11.41 -14.74
N ILE A 9 14.18 12.03 -14.16
CA ILE A 9 13.66 11.68 -12.83
C ILE A 9 13.06 10.27 -12.84
N PHE A 10 12.23 9.95 -13.83
CA PHE A 10 11.67 8.59 -13.96
C PHE A 10 12.76 7.54 -14.21
N ALA A 11 13.72 7.82 -15.08
CA ALA A 11 14.83 6.91 -15.35
C ALA A 11 15.70 6.64 -14.10
N GLU A 12 15.95 7.66 -13.28
CA GLU A 12 16.67 7.50 -12.01
C GLU A 12 15.84 6.66 -11.01
N ASN A 13 14.54 6.95 -10.90
CA ASN A 13 13.63 6.16 -10.07
C ASN A 13 13.60 4.70 -10.49
N ASP A 14 13.43 4.41 -11.79
CA ASP A 14 13.34 3.04 -12.32
C ASP A 14 14.64 2.26 -12.08
N SER A 15 15.78 2.92 -12.24
CA SER A 15 17.08 2.34 -11.92
C SER A 15 17.19 1.97 -10.43
N ARG A 16 16.70 2.83 -9.55
CA ARG A 16 16.70 2.60 -8.10
C ARG A 16 15.67 1.55 -7.71
N ALA A 17 14.51 1.53 -8.34
CA ALA A 17 13.49 0.49 -8.15
C ALA A 17 14.03 -0.91 -8.51
N ALA A 18 14.79 -1.03 -9.59
CA ALA A 18 15.45 -2.28 -9.96
C ALA A 18 16.45 -2.74 -8.90
N ILE A 19 17.19 -1.82 -8.29
CA ILE A 19 18.11 -2.12 -7.17
C ILE A 19 17.33 -2.61 -5.95
N ASN A 20 16.24 -1.94 -5.58
CA ASN A 20 15.41 -2.34 -4.46
C ASN A 20 14.83 -3.74 -4.68
N ARG A 21 14.31 -4.02 -5.87
CA ARG A 21 13.78 -5.35 -6.23
C ARG A 21 14.84 -6.43 -6.08
N LYS A 22 16.04 -6.16 -6.56
CA LYS A 22 17.17 -7.09 -6.40
C LYS A 22 17.51 -7.34 -4.92
N ILE A 23 17.50 -6.30 -4.09
CA ILE A 23 17.71 -6.45 -2.64
C ILE A 23 16.64 -7.37 -2.03
N PHE A 24 15.37 -7.17 -2.37
CA PHE A 24 14.29 -8.04 -1.90
C PHE A 24 14.48 -9.50 -2.35
N GLU A 25 14.77 -9.71 -3.63
CA GLU A 25 14.97 -11.05 -4.21
C GLU A 25 16.17 -11.79 -3.58
N GLU A 26 17.30 -11.10 -3.38
CA GLU A 26 18.50 -11.67 -2.77
C GLU A 26 18.30 -12.08 -1.30
N ASN A 27 17.39 -11.42 -0.59
CA ASN A 27 17.02 -11.74 0.79
C ASN A 27 15.78 -12.64 0.90
N GLY A 28 15.19 -13.07 -0.22
CA GLY A 28 13.98 -13.89 -0.22
C GLY A 28 12.73 -13.17 0.28
N ILE A 29 12.72 -11.83 0.21
CA ILE A 29 11.63 -10.97 0.69
C ILE A 29 10.64 -10.72 -0.43
N ARG A 30 9.34 -10.78 -0.12
CA ARG A 30 8.28 -10.24 -0.98
C ARG A 30 7.96 -8.81 -0.54
N ALA A 31 7.90 -7.88 -1.48
CA ALA A 31 7.60 -6.47 -1.21
C ALA A 31 6.22 -6.10 -1.77
N LEU A 32 5.39 -5.50 -0.94
CA LEU A 32 4.04 -5.04 -1.27
C LEU A 32 3.97 -3.52 -1.11
N ASN A 33 3.55 -2.82 -2.15
CA ASN A 33 3.24 -1.39 -2.08
C ASN A 33 1.76 -1.22 -1.72
N LEU A 34 1.48 -0.68 -0.53
CA LEU A 34 0.12 -0.44 -0.05
C LEU A 34 -0.26 1.02 -0.25
N MET A 35 -1.20 1.25 -1.14
CA MET A 35 -1.67 2.57 -1.57
C MET A 35 -3.09 2.82 -1.10
N SER A 36 -3.49 4.07 -1.03
CA SER A 36 -4.86 4.47 -0.69
C SER A 36 -5.13 5.94 -1.00
N SER A 37 -6.40 6.33 -0.95
CA SER A 37 -6.78 7.71 -0.66
C SER A 37 -6.60 8.03 0.83
N PRO A 38 -6.52 9.32 1.20
CA PRO A 38 -6.50 9.73 2.61
C PRO A 38 -7.75 9.24 3.34
N GLY A 39 -7.59 8.74 4.56
CA GLY A 39 -8.69 8.33 5.42
C GLY A 39 -9.42 7.03 5.04
N SER A 40 -8.92 6.26 4.06
CA SER A 40 -9.53 4.98 3.65
C SER A 40 -9.38 3.85 4.68
N GLY A 41 -8.51 4.01 5.68
CA GLY A 41 -8.27 3.03 6.73
C GLY A 41 -7.04 2.15 6.54
N LYS A 42 -6.05 2.61 5.77
CA LYS A 42 -4.81 1.90 5.47
C LYS A 42 -4.08 1.43 6.74
N THR A 43 -3.82 2.32 7.69
CA THR A 43 -3.17 2.00 8.98
C THR A 43 -3.97 0.97 9.80
N THR A 44 -5.31 1.02 9.73
CA THR A 44 -6.17 0.03 10.43
C THR A 44 -6.07 -1.34 9.75
N VAL A 45 -6.01 -1.39 8.42
CA VAL A 45 -5.75 -2.62 7.66
C VAL A 45 -4.40 -3.22 8.05
N LEU A 46 -3.34 -2.39 8.11
CA LEU A 46 -2.00 -2.84 8.52
C LEU A 46 -2.00 -3.36 9.95
N ALA A 47 -2.61 -2.65 10.90
CA ALA A 47 -2.70 -3.10 12.29
C ALA A 47 -3.39 -4.47 12.40
N ALA A 48 -4.53 -4.66 11.71
CA ALA A 48 -5.22 -5.95 11.68
C ALA A 48 -4.36 -7.05 11.01
N THR A 49 -3.60 -6.69 9.98
CA THR A 49 -2.67 -7.61 9.31
C THR A 49 -1.56 -8.07 10.26
N LEU A 50 -0.98 -7.16 11.03
CA LEU A 50 0.06 -7.50 12.01
C LEU A 50 -0.51 -8.35 13.15
N ASP A 51 -1.68 -8.03 13.67
CA ASP A 51 -2.32 -8.79 14.73
C ASP A 51 -2.55 -10.25 14.33
N GLU A 52 -2.89 -10.51 13.07
CA GLU A 52 -3.13 -11.86 12.55
C GLU A 52 -1.83 -12.58 12.14
N LEU A 53 -0.92 -11.90 11.46
CA LEU A 53 0.17 -12.55 10.73
C LEU A 53 1.55 -12.40 11.34
N ALA A 54 1.81 -11.41 12.21
CA ALA A 54 3.17 -11.12 12.67
C ALA A 54 3.79 -12.24 13.55
N ASN A 55 2.98 -13.15 14.08
CA ASN A 55 3.45 -14.34 14.77
C ASN A 55 3.78 -15.52 13.84
N GLN A 56 3.43 -15.42 12.56
CA GLN A 56 3.57 -16.47 11.53
C GLN A 56 4.56 -16.06 10.45
N ILE A 57 4.65 -14.76 10.15
CA ILE A 57 5.41 -14.17 9.06
C ILE A 57 6.25 -13.04 9.63
N ALA A 58 7.52 -12.99 9.31
CA ALA A 58 8.41 -11.89 9.70
C ALA A 58 8.15 -10.68 8.78
N ILE A 59 7.56 -9.63 9.33
CA ILE A 59 7.07 -8.46 8.59
C ILE A 59 7.90 -7.22 8.92
N GLY A 60 8.36 -6.52 7.88
CA GLY A 60 8.88 -5.16 7.94
C GLY A 60 7.90 -4.17 7.34
N ILE A 61 7.81 -2.97 7.90
CA ILE A 61 7.00 -1.88 7.38
C ILE A 61 7.89 -0.67 7.10
N ILE A 62 7.76 -0.12 5.90
CA ILE A 62 8.28 1.21 5.55
C ILE A 62 7.09 2.14 5.58
N GLU A 63 7.06 3.03 6.58
CA GLU A 63 5.97 3.98 6.82
C GLU A 63 6.27 5.30 6.15
N GLY A 64 5.51 5.66 5.11
CA GLY A 64 5.66 6.90 4.36
C GLY A 64 4.56 7.93 4.63
N ASP A 65 3.45 7.50 5.21
CA ASP A 65 2.29 8.35 5.49
C ASP A 65 2.36 8.92 6.92
N ILE A 66 3.40 9.68 7.21
CA ILE A 66 3.56 10.28 8.55
C ILE A 66 2.57 11.44 8.71
N ALA A 67 1.33 11.09 8.99
CA ALA A 67 0.35 12.08 9.39
C ALA A 67 0.54 12.50 10.86
N THR A 68 0.89 11.55 11.74
CA THR A 68 1.13 11.83 13.17
C THR A 68 1.93 10.70 13.84
N ASP A 69 2.62 11.02 14.97
CA ASP A 69 3.20 10.00 15.88
C ASP A 69 2.16 8.95 16.34
N LEU A 70 0.86 9.28 16.22
CA LEU A 70 -0.25 8.40 16.57
C LEU A 70 -0.42 7.21 15.61
N ASP A 71 -0.11 7.37 14.33
CA ASP A 71 -0.24 6.28 13.35
C ASP A 71 0.95 5.31 13.50
N ALA A 72 2.16 5.82 13.69
CA ALA A 72 3.32 5.00 14.05
C ALA A 72 3.09 4.25 15.38
N ALA A 73 2.44 4.88 16.36
CA ALA A 73 2.10 4.25 17.63
C ALA A 73 1.07 3.11 17.49
N LYS A 74 0.16 3.19 16.50
CA LYS A 74 -0.81 2.10 16.22
C LYS A 74 -0.13 0.83 15.71
N LEU A 75 0.96 0.95 14.97
CA LEU A 75 1.70 -0.18 14.42
C LEU A 75 2.77 -0.72 15.39
N GLY A 76 3.23 0.12 16.31
CA GLY A 76 4.26 -0.22 17.29
C GLY A 76 3.84 -1.37 18.22
N GLY A 77 4.82 -2.25 18.55
CA GLY A 77 4.61 -3.35 19.49
C GLY A 77 3.80 -4.54 18.97
N ARG A 78 3.49 -4.58 17.65
CA ARG A 78 2.73 -5.67 17.00
C ARG A 78 3.63 -6.73 16.34
N GLY A 79 4.93 -6.73 16.66
CA GLY A 79 5.85 -7.76 16.19
C GLY A 79 6.49 -7.50 14.82
N ALA A 80 6.26 -6.35 14.19
CA ALA A 80 6.92 -5.94 12.96
C ALA A 80 8.14 -5.05 13.23
N GLN A 81 9.12 -5.08 12.32
CA GLN A 81 10.14 -4.04 12.21
C GLN A 81 9.53 -2.82 11.48
N ILE A 82 9.81 -1.62 11.92
CA ILE A 82 9.25 -0.39 11.32
C ILE A 82 10.37 0.60 11.01
N SER A 83 10.46 1.02 9.74
CA SER A 83 11.27 2.15 9.31
C SER A 83 10.35 3.34 9.00
N LEU A 84 10.60 4.48 9.62
CA LEU A 84 9.81 5.70 9.45
C LEU A 84 10.50 6.63 8.46
N LEU A 85 9.85 6.94 7.35
CA LEU A 85 10.32 7.95 6.41
C LEU A 85 9.70 9.31 6.75
N ASN A 86 10.56 10.27 7.10
CA ASN A 86 10.12 11.64 7.30
C ASN A 86 9.97 12.35 5.95
N THR A 87 8.74 12.44 5.44
CA THR A 87 8.41 13.15 4.19
C THR A 87 8.26 14.65 4.38
N ASN A 88 8.41 15.18 5.61
CA ASN A 88 8.22 16.60 5.98
C ASN A 88 9.49 17.46 5.91
N ASN A 89 10.52 17.07 5.18
CA ASN A 89 11.74 17.88 5.05
C ASN A 89 11.53 19.12 4.16
N GLY A 90 10.77 20.10 4.69
CA GLY A 90 10.76 21.51 4.31
C GLY A 90 10.37 21.81 2.84
N PHE A 91 9.25 22.43 2.62
CA PHE A 91 8.57 22.85 1.39
C PHE A 91 7.58 21.83 0.79
N GLY A 92 6.44 21.67 1.48
CA GLY A 92 5.28 20.92 0.96
C GLY A 92 5.55 19.43 0.90
N GLY A 93 5.09 18.66 1.86
CA GLY A 93 5.34 17.22 2.03
C GLY A 93 5.26 16.43 0.71
N GLU A 94 6.08 15.41 0.58
CA GLU A 94 6.07 14.50 -0.58
C GLU A 94 4.70 13.84 -0.72
N CYS A 95 4.14 13.83 -1.93
CA CYS A 95 2.82 13.25 -2.19
C CYS A 95 2.87 11.75 -2.50
N HIS A 96 4.05 11.14 -2.48
CA HIS A 96 4.31 9.72 -2.75
C HIS A 96 5.69 9.33 -2.19
N LEU A 97 5.92 8.03 -2.07
CA LEU A 97 7.26 7.47 -1.91
C LEU A 97 7.86 7.13 -3.27
N ASP A 98 9.13 7.45 -3.45
CA ASP A 98 9.93 7.04 -4.59
C ASP A 98 10.91 5.92 -4.24
N ALA A 99 11.55 5.33 -5.25
CA ALA A 99 12.49 4.23 -5.05
C ALA A 99 13.74 4.63 -4.26
N PRO A 100 14.33 5.84 -4.40
CA PRO A 100 15.39 6.31 -3.54
C PRO A 100 15.01 6.40 -2.05
N MET A 101 13.79 6.84 -1.73
CA MET A 101 13.29 6.89 -0.35
C MET A 101 13.18 5.50 0.26
N VAL A 102 12.57 4.57 -0.47
CA VAL A 102 12.45 3.17 -0.05
C VAL A 102 13.83 2.55 0.14
N ASN A 103 14.79 2.80 -0.76
CA ASN A 103 16.15 2.31 -0.63
C ASN A 103 16.85 2.77 0.66
N ARG A 104 16.63 4.02 1.07
CA ARG A 104 17.15 4.52 2.35
C ARG A 104 16.49 3.84 3.54
N ALA A 105 15.17 3.65 3.50
CA ALA A 105 14.42 3.01 4.56
C ALA A 105 14.80 1.54 4.78
N LEU A 106 15.21 0.84 3.73
CA LEU A 106 15.68 -0.55 3.82
C LEU A 106 16.93 -0.69 4.71
N GLN A 107 17.73 0.37 4.87
CA GLN A 107 18.93 0.35 5.72
C GLN A 107 18.60 0.30 7.22
N ASP A 108 17.38 0.64 7.60
CA ASP A 108 16.91 0.61 9.00
C ASP A 108 16.29 -0.76 9.37
N LEU A 109 16.15 -1.66 8.41
CA LEU A 109 15.53 -2.97 8.58
C LEU A 109 16.58 -4.08 8.59
N ASP A 110 16.39 -5.07 9.45
CA ASP A 110 17.19 -6.32 9.47
C ASP A 110 16.60 -7.29 8.42
N LEU A 111 17.07 -7.16 7.18
CA LEU A 111 16.53 -7.85 6.02
C LEU A 111 16.71 -9.37 6.09
N ASP A 112 17.76 -9.87 6.75
CA ASP A 112 18.05 -11.31 6.89
C ASP A 112 16.94 -12.07 7.65
N HIS A 113 16.09 -11.33 8.38
CA HIS A 113 15.04 -11.87 9.22
C HIS A 113 13.63 -11.46 8.75
N LEU A 114 13.47 -11.05 7.49
CA LEU A 114 12.17 -10.63 6.94
C LEU A 114 11.70 -11.56 5.81
N GLU A 115 10.40 -11.77 5.73
CA GLU A 115 9.72 -12.49 4.64
C GLU A 115 8.86 -11.55 3.80
N LEU A 116 8.27 -10.54 4.45
CA LEU A 116 7.39 -9.54 3.83
C LEU A 116 7.85 -8.14 4.22
N VAL A 117 7.98 -7.26 3.24
CA VAL A 117 8.07 -5.81 3.47
C VAL A 117 6.82 -5.14 2.88
N VAL A 118 6.08 -4.44 3.72
CA VAL A 118 4.96 -3.60 3.30
C VAL A 118 5.42 -2.15 3.25
N ILE A 119 5.34 -1.55 2.08
CA ILE A 119 5.63 -0.13 1.87
C ILE A 119 4.29 0.59 1.98
N GLU A 120 4.04 1.24 3.12
CA GLU A 120 2.87 2.09 3.32
C GLU A 120 3.09 3.44 2.63
N ASN A 121 2.52 3.57 1.44
CA ASN A 121 2.66 4.78 0.65
C ASN A 121 1.81 5.92 1.20
N VAL A 122 2.13 7.16 0.81
CA VAL A 122 1.35 8.34 1.16
C VAL A 122 -0.09 8.21 0.64
N GLY A 123 -1.07 8.65 1.43
CA GLY A 123 -2.48 8.64 1.03
C GLY A 123 -2.74 9.62 -0.12
N ASN A 124 -2.71 9.11 -1.37
CA ASN A 124 -2.89 9.86 -2.60
C ASN A 124 -3.35 8.93 -3.73
N LEU A 125 -4.32 9.37 -4.55
CA LEU A 125 -4.86 8.57 -5.67
C LEU A 125 -4.17 8.82 -7.02
N VAL A 126 -3.14 9.64 -7.09
CA VAL A 126 -2.48 10.04 -8.34
C VAL A 126 -1.00 9.62 -8.33
N CYS A 127 -0.18 10.29 -7.55
CA CYS A 127 1.27 10.17 -7.62
C CYS A 127 1.82 8.75 -7.34
N PRO A 128 1.35 7.99 -6.32
CA PRO A 128 1.92 6.68 -6.03
C PRO A 128 1.77 5.64 -7.13
N ALA A 129 0.81 5.82 -8.04
CA ALA A 129 0.58 4.89 -9.16
C ALA A 129 1.68 4.96 -10.22
N GLU A 130 2.39 6.09 -10.33
CA GLU A 130 3.34 6.37 -11.39
C GLU A 130 4.77 5.95 -11.04
N PHE A 131 5.05 5.67 -9.75
CA PHE A 131 6.39 5.33 -9.28
C PHE A 131 6.49 3.86 -8.88
N ASP A 132 7.35 3.12 -9.59
CA ASP A 132 7.83 1.81 -9.13
C ASP A 132 8.83 2.03 -7.99
N VAL A 133 8.65 1.34 -6.89
CA VAL A 133 9.56 1.41 -5.72
C VAL A 133 10.34 0.11 -5.50
N GLY A 134 10.20 -0.85 -6.43
CA GLY A 134 10.81 -2.17 -6.38
C GLY A 134 9.88 -3.25 -5.82
N GLU A 135 8.61 -2.96 -5.65
CA GLU A 135 7.60 -3.89 -5.15
C GLU A 135 7.31 -5.05 -6.13
N HIS A 136 6.83 -6.16 -5.57
CA HIS A 136 6.39 -7.32 -6.35
C HIS A 136 4.88 -7.31 -6.63
N ALA A 137 4.11 -6.58 -5.81
CA ALA A 137 2.68 -6.35 -6.02
C ALA A 137 2.25 -5.02 -5.43
N LYS A 138 1.10 -4.52 -5.90
CA LYS A 138 0.44 -3.31 -5.43
C LYS A 138 -0.93 -3.65 -4.88
N ALA A 139 -1.20 -3.21 -3.66
CA ALA A 139 -2.52 -3.27 -3.03
C ALA A 139 -3.07 -1.87 -2.80
N MET A 140 -4.38 -1.73 -2.88
CA MET A 140 -5.05 -0.47 -2.64
C MET A 140 -6.14 -0.64 -1.59
N VAL A 141 -6.18 0.26 -0.61
CA VAL A 141 -7.31 0.41 0.31
C VAL A 141 -8.21 1.53 -0.19
N TYR A 142 -9.46 1.18 -0.46
CA TYR A 142 -10.51 2.05 -0.96
C TYR A 142 -11.74 1.94 -0.09
N SER A 143 -12.28 3.05 0.43
CA SER A 143 -13.40 3.03 1.38
C SER A 143 -14.74 3.25 0.69
N VAL A 144 -15.79 2.53 1.14
CA VAL A 144 -17.17 2.77 0.70
C VAL A 144 -17.69 4.17 1.05
N ALA A 145 -17.02 4.89 1.95
CA ALA A 145 -17.37 6.28 2.29
C ALA A 145 -16.85 7.33 1.29
N GLU A 146 -16.04 6.93 0.29
CA GLU A 146 -15.39 7.86 -0.66
C GLU A 146 -16.20 8.11 -1.92
N GLY A 147 -17.28 7.37 -2.14
CA GLY A 147 -18.07 7.39 -3.37
C GLY A 147 -17.63 6.37 -4.40
N GLU A 148 -18.59 5.82 -5.12
CA GLU A 148 -18.42 4.70 -6.07
C GLU A 148 -17.71 5.08 -7.38
N ASP A 149 -17.58 6.38 -7.67
CA ASP A 149 -17.07 6.92 -8.92
C ASP A 149 -15.53 7.11 -8.95
N LYS A 150 -14.85 6.89 -7.85
CA LYS A 150 -13.38 7.05 -7.75
C LYS A 150 -12.60 6.21 -8.78
N PRO A 151 -12.94 4.95 -9.07
CA PRO A 151 -12.24 4.19 -10.10
C PRO A 151 -12.29 4.85 -11.47
N LEU A 152 -13.44 5.44 -11.82
CA LEU A 152 -13.64 6.12 -13.10
C LEU A 152 -12.92 7.48 -13.15
N LYS A 153 -12.77 8.16 -12.02
CA LYS A 153 -12.05 9.44 -11.91
C LYS A 153 -10.54 9.29 -11.85
N TYR A 154 -10.05 8.21 -11.23
CA TYR A 154 -8.62 7.94 -11.02
C TYR A 154 -8.20 6.59 -11.63
N PRO A 155 -8.44 6.37 -12.93
CA PRO A 155 -8.26 5.06 -13.54
C PRO A 155 -6.81 4.55 -13.51
N VAL A 156 -5.82 5.44 -13.52
CA VAL A 156 -4.39 5.06 -13.48
C VAL A 156 -4.07 4.30 -12.21
N MET A 157 -4.53 4.82 -11.05
CA MET A 157 -4.32 4.17 -9.76
C MET A 157 -4.98 2.79 -9.71
N PHE A 158 -6.24 2.68 -10.12
CA PHE A 158 -6.98 1.41 -10.08
C PHE A 158 -6.48 0.38 -11.09
N ARG A 159 -5.90 0.80 -12.22
CA ARG A 159 -5.25 -0.11 -13.19
C ARG A 159 -3.93 -0.68 -12.69
N ALA A 160 -3.23 0.06 -11.83
CA ALA A 160 -1.90 -0.30 -11.37
C ALA A 160 -1.88 -1.39 -10.29
N VAL A 161 -3.04 -1.72 -9.68
CA VAL A 161 -3.09 -2.59 -8.50
C VAL A 161 -3.48 -4.02 -8.83
N ASP A 162 -2.95 -4.96 -8.05
CA ASP A 162 -3.24 -6.40 -8.12
C ASP A 162 -4.46 -6.76 -7.25
N VAL A 163 -4.64 -6.03 -6.14
CA VAL A 163 -5.74 -6.23 -5.21
C VAL A 163 -6.29 -4.91 -4.68
N VAL A 164 -7.61 -4.84 -4.55
CA VAL A 164 -8.34 -3.72 -3.94
C VAL A 164 -9.08 -4.23 -2.70
N LEU A 165 -8.75 -3.68 -1.53
CA LEU A 165 -9.55 -3.84 -0.33
C LEU A 165 -10.62 -2.75 -0.32
N LEU A 166 -11.86 -3.13 -0.62
CA LEU A 166 -13.02 -2.23 -0.49
C LEU A 166 -13.42 -2.19 1.00
N ASN A 167 -12.85 -1.23 1.72
CA ASN A 167 -12.88 -1.18 3.18
C ASN A 167 -14.10 -0.43 3.72
N LYS A 168 -14.33 -0.59 5.01
CA LYS A 168 -15.40 0.03 5.79
C LYS A 168 -16.81 -0.43 5.39
N ILE A 169 -16.95 -1.70 4.92
CA ILE A 169 -18.27 -2.26 4.57
C ILE A 169 -19.24 -2.27 5.74
N ASP A 170 -18.75 -2.22 6.98
CA ASP A 170 -19.56 -2.04 8.18
C ASP A 170 -20.38 -0.74 8.17
N LEU A 171 -20.01 0.24 7.35
CA LEU A 171 -20.77 1.49 7.17
C LEU A 171 -21.90 1.38 6.15
N VAL A 172 -21.92 0.35 5.30
CA VAL A 172 -22.92 0.20 4.21
C VAL A 172 -24.36 0.33 4.72
N PRO A 173 -24.78 -0.26 5.87
CA PRO A 173 -26.13 -0.10 6.38
C PRO A 173 -26.51 1.36 6.77
N HIS A 174 -25.51 2.25 6.89
CA HIS A 174 -25.67 3.63 7.31
C HIS A 174 -25.46 4.64 6.18
N LEU A 175 -25.12 4.16 4.99
CA LEU A 175 -24.84 4.96 3.80
C LEU A 175 -25.82 4.59 2.67
N ASP A 176 -26.11 5.54 1.80
CA ASP A 176 -26.86 5.29 0.55
C ASP A 176 -25.87 4.85 -0.55
N VAL A 177 -25.34 3.63 -0.41
CA VAL A 177 -24.32 3.06 -1.29
C VAL A 177 -24.62 1.61 -1.64
N ASP A 178 -24.17 1.18 -2.80
CA ASP A 178 -24.29 -0.17 -3.32
C ASP A 178 -22.89 -0.75 -3.59
N VAL A 179 -22.50 -1.76 -2.83
CA VAL A 179 -21.20 -2.43 -2.95
C VAL A 179 -20.98 -3.03 -4.34
N ASP A 180 -22.04 -3.55 -4.97
CA ASP A 180 -21.95 -4.15 -6.31
C ASP A 180 -21.58 -3.10 -7.37
N ARG A 181 -22.02 -1.85 -7.19
CA ARG A 181 -21.63 -0.72 -8.08
C ARG A 181 -20.15 -0.37 -7.91
N TYR A 182 -19.61 -0.36 -6.68
CA TYR A 182 -18.17 -0.19 -6.46
C TYR A 182 -17.38 -1.27 -7.19
N ILE A 183 -17.78 -2.53 -7.05
CA ILE A 183 -17.14 -3.67 -7.70
C ILE A 183 -17.22 -3.52 -9.23
N ALA A 184 -18.37 -3.14 -9.77
CA ALA A 184 -18.57 -2.96 -11.21
C ALA A 184 -17.64 -1.87 -11.77
N HIS A 185 -17.54 -0.71 -11.13
CA HIS A 185 -16.66 0.37 -11.57
C HIS A 185 -15.17 0.02 -11.46
N ILE A 186 -14.77 -0.73 -10.41
CA ILE A 186 -13.39 -1.22 -10.32
C ILE A 186 -13.10 -2.18 -11.47
N ARG A 187 -14.02 -3.12 -11.77
CA ARG A 187 -13.85 -4.10 -12.85
C ARG A 187 -13.86 -3.48 -14.25
N GLU A 188 -14.58 -2.39 -14.45
CA GLU A 188 -14.56 -1.62 -15.71
C GLU A 188 -13.15 -1.09 -15.99
N VAL A 189 -12.46 -0.63 -14.96
CA VAL A 189 -11.12 -0.05 -15.05
C VAL A 189 -10.02 -1.10 -14.98
N ASN A 190 -10.18 -2.12 -14.12
CA ASN A 190 -9.23 -3.21 -13.90
C ASN A 190 -9.97 -4.55 -13.76
N PRO A 191 -10.18 -5.28 -14.87
CA PRO A 191 -10.92 -6.55 -14.86
C PRO A 191 -10.18 -7.68 -14.13
N THR A 192 -8.87 -7.56 -13.90
CA THR A 192 -8.02 -8.61 -13.33
C THR A 192 -7.76 -8.45 -11.84
N ALA A 193 -7.91 -7.25 -11.29
CA ALA A 193 -7.68 -7.02 -9.87
C ALA A 193 -8.55 -7.91 -8.98
N ARG A 194 -7.97 -8.45 -7.92
CA ARG A 194 -8.74 -9.09 -6.86
C ARG A 194 -9.48 -8.00 -6.06
N ILE A 195 -10.78 -8.13 -5.89
CA ILE A 195 -11.58 -7.17 -5.11
C ILE A 195 -12.06 -7.87 -3.85
N LEU A 196 -11.74 -7.30 -2.69
CA LEU A 196 -12.03 -7.84 -1.37
C LEU A 196 -12.87 -6.84 -0.57
N PRO A 197 -14.20 -7.02 -0.47
CA PRO A 197 -15.02 -6.25 0.45
C PRO A 197 -14.65 -6.62 1.90
N VAL A 198 -14.21 -5.63 2.69
CA VAL A 198 -13.69 -5.85 4.05
C VAL A 198 -14.11 -4.75 5.01
N SER A 199 -14.07 -5.05 6.29
CA SER A 199 -14.02 -4.07 7.37
C SER A 199 -12.82 -4.37 8.27
N ALA A 200 -11.77 -3.57 8.15
CA ALA A 200 -10.60 -3.72 9.01
C ALA A 200 -10.94 -3.44 10.48
N ARG A 201 -12.03 -2.70 10.75
CA ARG A 201 -12.48 -2.39 12.10
C ARG A 201 -13.17 -3.57 12.77
N THR A 202 -14.02 -4.32 12.04
CA THR A 202 -14.80 -5.43 12.59
C THR A 202 -14.19 -6.79 12.34
N GLY A 203 -13.23 -6.87 11.40
CA GLY A 203 -12.64 -8.12 10.91
C GLY A 203 -13.43 -8.77 9.78
N GLU A 204 -14.60 -8.25 9.41
CA GLU A 204 -15.44 -8.82 8.35
C GLU A 204 -14.68 -8.84 7.02
N GLY A 205 -14.62 -10.02 6.37
CA GLY A 205 -13.95 -10.22 5.08
C GLY A 205 -12.43 -10.21 5.11
N MET A 206 -11.79 -9.93 6.27
CA MET A 206 -10.34 -9.80 6.37
C MET A 206 -9.59 -11.13 6.14
N ASP A 207 -10.22 -12.27 6.38
CA ASP A 207 -9.63 -13.58 6.10
C ASP A 207 -9.20 -13.72 4.63
N ALA A 208 -10.00 -13.20 3.69
CA ALA A 208 -9.67 -13.21 2.27
C ALA A 208 -8.41 -12.37 1.94
N TRP A 209 -8.18 -11.30 2.68
CA TRP A 209 -6.96 -10.51 2.59
C TRP A 209 -5.75 -11.25 3.16
N PHE A 210 -5.87 -11.87 4.33
CA PHE A 210 -4.79 -12.64 4.93
C PHE A 210 -4.41 -13.84 4.07
N ASP A 211 -5.39 -14.52 3.46
CA ASP A 211 -5.15 -15.62 2.54
C ASP A 211 -4.48 -15.15 1.24
N TRP A 212 -4.86 -13.97 0.73
CA TRP A 212 -4.18 -13.37 -0.41
C TRP A 212 -2.71 -13.10 -0.10
N LEU A 213 -2.39 -12.54 1.08
CA LEU A 213 -1.01 -12.31 1.51
C LEU A 213 -0.22 -13.63 1.65
N ARG A 214 -0.82 -14.66 2.24
CA ARG A 214 -0.18 -15.97 2.34
C ARG A 214 0.12 -16.57 0.96
N GLN A 215 -0.77 -16.39 -0.01
CA GLN A 215 -0.56 -16.83 -1.40
C GLN A 215 0.53 -15.99 -2.07
N PHE A 216 0.51 -14.68 -1.91
CA PHE A 216 1.51 -13.76 -2.43
C PHE A 216 2.94 -14.12 -1.97
N LEU A 217 3.12 -14.56 -0.74
CA LEU A 217 4.41 -15.00 -0.19
C LEU A 217 4.94 -16.31 -0.78
N ARG A 218 4.05 -17.13 -1.32
CA ARG A 218 4.45 -18.43 -1.92
C ARG A 218 4.92 -18.31 -3.38
N GLY A 219 4.78 -17.13 -3.99
CA GLY A 219 5.12 -16.85 -5.39
C GLY A 219 3.96 -17.12 -6.29
#